data_7da6b1a4fecf0ca8db326f52e5e22084
#
_entry.id   7da6b1a4fecf0ca8db326f52e5e22084
#
_cell.length_a   1.000
_cell.length_b   1.000
_cell.length_c   1.000
_cell.angle_alpha   90.00
_cell.angle_beta   90.00
_cell.angle_gamma   90.00
#
_symmetry.space_group_name_H-M   'P 1'
#
loop_
_entity.id
_entity.type
_entity.pdbx_description
1 polymer ?
#
loop_
_entity_poly.entity_id
_entity_poly.type
_entity_poly.pdbx_seq_one_letter_code
_entity_poly.pdbx_strand_id
1 'polypeptide(L)'
;MATTSFHELFKSSGYMSWHYSCMDQVTREPLMLAQQMGQNVDENKYVMSSIDHAQVYSDLFFHREYAWVDGVKWFQRIYNEHPDSYFILQTREMEAWLESKCRHKDGDYMRRCCEYHDLEHDEMLEW
;
A
#
# COMPACT_ATOMS: atom_id res chain seq x y z
N MET A 1 11.17 -7.87 -1.50
CA MET A 1 10.65 -6.59 -2.01
C MET A 1 11.04 -5.48 -1.05
N ALA A 2 11.29 -4.29 -1.56
CA ALA A 2 11.89 -3.22 -0.76
C ALA A 2 11.02 -2.73 0.41
N THR A 3 9.70 -2.70 0.26
CA THR A 3 8.78 -2.31 1.34
C THR A 3 8.86 -3.23 2.56
N THR A 4 9.01 -4.54 2.35
CA THR A 4 9.24 -5.50 3.44
C THR A 4 10.58 -5.25 4.14
N SER A 5 11.65 -4.97 3.37
CA SER A 5 12.97 -4.67 3.92
C SER A 5 12.96 -3.38 4.75
N PHE A 6 12.24 -2.35 4.32
CA PHE A 6 12.03 -1.13 5.10
C PHE A 6 11.27 -1.39 6.38
N HIS A 7 10.19 -2.16 6.31
CA HIS A 7 9.43 -2.55 7.49
C HIS A 7 10.31 -3.24 8.54
N GLU A 8 11.08 -4.25 8.13
CA GLU A 8 11.97 -4.99 9.03
C GLU A 8 13.11 -4.11 9.59
N LEU A 9 13.65 -3.18 8.79
CA LEU A 9 14.66 -2.23 9.24
C LEU A 9 14.13 -1.35 10.39
N PHE A 10 12.98 -0.71 10.19
CA PHE A 10 12.40 0.16 11.21
C PHE A 10 11.98 -0.62 12.44
N LYS A 11 11.38 -1.78 12.28
CA LYS A 11 11.01 -2.66 13.38
C LYS A 11 12.21 -3.11 14.21
N SER A 12 13.31 -3.51 13.56
CA SER A 12 14.56 -3.88 14.25
C SER A 12 15.23 -2.69 14.94
N SER A 13 14.94 -1.48 14.47
CA SER A 13 15.41 -0.23 15.09
C SER A 13 14.49 0.28 16.21
N GLY A 14 13.48 -0.49 16.60
CA GLY A 14 12.60 -0.19 17.74
C GLY A 14 11.38 0.67 17.38
N TYR A 15 11.13 0.94 16.11
CA TYR A 15 9.92 1.65 15.69
C TYR A 15 8.73 0.71 15.54
N MET A 16 7.53 1.19 15.89
CA MET A 16 6.30 0.52 15.54
C MET A 16 6.04 0.72 14.04
N SER A 17 6.24 -0.33 13.27
CA SER A 17 6.11 -0.31 11.80
C SER A 17 5.02 -1.26 11.34
N TRP A 18 4.17 -0.80 10.43
CA TRP A 18 3.14 -1.61 9.78
C TRP A 18 3.38 -1.70 8.28
N HIS A 19 3.15 -2.90 7.78
CA HIS A 19 3.35 -3.24 6.39
C HIS A 19 2.13 -3.97 5.86
N TYR A 20 1.45 -3.38 4.87
CA TYR A 20 0.25 -3.91 4.24
C TYR A 20 -0.97 -4.02 5.17
N SER A 21 -0.80 -4.51 6.40
CA SER A 21 -1.87 -4.71 7.37
C SER A 21 -1.44 -4.35 8.79
N CYS A 22 -2.42 -4.12 9.64
CA CYS A 22 -2.27 -4.01 11.09
C CYS A 22 -3.36 -4.80 11.80
N MET A 23 -3.33 -4.81 13.13
CA MET A 23 -4.43 -5.35 13.96
C MET A 23 -5.32 -4.21 14.41
N ASP A 24 -6.62 -4.33 14.20
CA ASP A 24 -7.60 -3.44 14.81
C ASP A 24 -7.48 -3.49 16.33
N GLN A 25 -7.43 -2.33 16.98
CA GLN A 25 -7.19 -2.27 18.42
C GLN A 25 -8.40 -2.68 19.25
N VAL A 26 -9.60 -2.58 18.68
CA VAL A 26 -10.86 -2.90 19.36
C VAL A 26 -11.29 -4.33 19.08
N THR A 27 -11.40 -4.68 17.78
CA THR A 27 -11.90 -5.99 17.36
C THR A 27 -10.84 -7.09 17.40
N ARG A 28 -9.56 -6.73 17.39
CA ARG A 28 -8.40 -7.63 17.25
C ARG A 28 -8.38 -8.41 15.92
N GLU A 29 -9.10 -7.93 14.93
CA GLU A 29 -9.10 -8.49 13.58
C GLU A 29 -8.04 -7.82 12.70
N PRO A 30 -7.50 -8.51 11.71
CA PRO A 30 -6.58 -7.91 10.73
C PRO A 30 -7.28 -6.84 9.89
N LEU A 31 -6.67 -5.65 9.82
CA LEU A 31 -7.07 -4.55 8.93
C LEU A 31 -6.06 -4.38 7.81
N MET A 32 -6.55 -4.27 6.57
CA MET A 32 -5.72 -3.89 5.43
C MET A 32 -5.57 -2.37 5.40
N LEU A 33 -4.35 -1.85 5.50
CA LEU A 33 -4.08 -0.41 5.64
C LEU A 33 -4.74 0.41 4.53
N ALA A 34 -4.47 0.09 3.27
CA ALA A 34 -5.02 0.84 2.14
C ALA A 34 -6.55 0.76 2.06
N GLN A 35 -7.15 -0.39 2.41
CA GLN A 35 -8.60 -0.53 2.44
C GLN A 35 -9.23 0.36 3.51
N GLN A 36 -8.64 0.39 4.72
CA GLN A 36 -9.10 1.27 5.80
C GLN A 36 -8.95 2.75 5.42
N MET A 37 -7.83 3.12 4.78
CA MET A 37 -7.64 4.47 4.25
C MET A 37 -8.74 4.86 3.26
N GLY A 38 -9.08 3.98 2.33
CA GLY A 38 -10.18 4.18 1.38
C GLY A 38 -11.51 4.40 2.08
N GLN A 39 -11.86 3.54 3.01
CA GLN A 39 -13.09 3.67 3.80
C GLN A 39 -13.13 5.00 4.59
N ASN A 40 -12.02 5.39 5.21
CA ASN A 40 -11.93 6.67 5.93
C ASN A 40 -12.18 7.86 5.01
N VAL A 41 -11.65 7.83 3.80
CA VAL A 41 -11.87 8.90 2.80
C VAL A 41 -13.33 8.95 2.36
N ASP A 42 -13.95 7.82 2.08
CA ASP A 42 -15.36 7.71 1.68
C ASP A 42 -16.30 8.21 2.80
N GLU A 43 -15.93 7.97 4.05
CA GLU A 43 -16.65 8.46 5.23
C GLU A 43 -16.28 9.89 5.65
N ASN A 44 -15.48 10.59 4.84
CA ASN A 44 -14.98 11.95 5.10
C ASN A 44 -14.22 12.11 6.45
N LYS A 45 -13.51 11.07 6.85
CA LYS A 45 -12.61 11.06 8.02
C LYS A 45 -11.17 11.39 7.59
N TYR A 46 -10.27 11.61 8.55
CA TYR A 46 -8.84 11.65 8.29
C TYR A 46 -8.37 10.33 7.66
N VAL A 47 -7.46 10.40 6.68
CA VAL A 47 -7.00 9.23 5.92
C VAL A 47 -6.51 8.12 6.84
N MET A 48 -5.73 8.49 7.86
CA MET A 48 -5.11 7.55 8.81
C MET A 48 -5.99 7.23 10.03
N SER A 49 -7.24 7.69 10.06
CA SER A 49 -8.16 7.46 11.20
C SER A 49 -8.26 5.98 11.53
N SER A 50 -8.20 5.64 12.80
CA SER A 50 -8.18 4.25 13.33
C SER A 50 -6.90 3.44 13.07
N ILE A 51 -5.99 3.96 12.23
CA ILE A 51 -4.71 3.31 11.92
C ILE A 51 -3.50 4.22 12.17
N ASP A 52 -3.67 5.33 12.88
CA ASP A 52 -2.65 6.37 13.12
C ASP A 52 -1.73 6.09 14.33
N HIS A 53 -1.73 4.88 14.84
CA HIS A 53 -1.00 4.51 16.06
C HIS A 53 0.35 3.81 15.81
N ALA A 54 0.82 3.72 14.57
CA ALA A 54 2.19 3.33 14.26
C ALA A 54 3.04 4.55 13.85
N GLN A 55 4.35 4.38 13.85
CA GLN A 55 5.31 5.41 13.46
C GLN A 55 5.72 5.30 11.99
N VAL A 56 5.63 4.09 11.43
CA VAL A 56 6.03 3.79 10.05
C VAL A 56 4.96 2.96 9.36
N TYR A 57 4.65 3.36 8.13
CA TYR A 57 3.69 2.69 7.27
C TYR A 57 4.31 2.39 5.92
N SER A 58 4.10 1.20 5.41
CA SER A 58 4.61 0.79 4.10
C SER A 58 3.66 -0.18 3.41
N ASP A 59 3.77 -0.27 2.08
CA ASP A 59 2.89 -1.09 1.23
C ASP A 59 1.41 -0.72 1.38
N LEU A 60 1.12 0.58 1.19
CA LEU A 60 -0.22 1.15 1.28
C LEU A 60 -1.02 0.88 0.01
N PHE A 61 -1.09 -0.38 -0.37
CA PHE A 61 -1.74 -0.83 -1.58
C PHE A 61 -2.59 -2.08 -1.31
N PHE A 62 -3.84 -2.08 -1.77
CA PHE A 62 -4.73 -3.22 -1.64
C PHE A 62 -5.38 -3.51 -2.98
N HIS A 63 -5.31 -4.75 -3.44
CA HIS A 63 -5.96 -5.20 -4.66
C HIS A 63 -6.55 -6.60 -4.48
N ARG A 64 -7.76 -6.72 -4.93
CA ARG A 64 -8.54 -7.95 -5.05
C ARG A 64 -9.34 -7.88 -6.34
N GLU A 65 -9.91 -8.98 -6.76
CA GLU A 65 -10.74 -9.06 -7.98
C GLU A 65 -11.80 -7.95 -8.12
N TYR A 66 -12.28 -7.43 -7.02
CA TYR A 66 -13.36 -6.43 -6.95
C TYR A 66 -12.97 -5.10 -6.30
N ALA A 67 -11.74 -4.93 -5.90
CA ALA A 67 -11.30 -3.72 -5.20
C ALA A 67 -9.83 -3.42 -5.45
N TRP A 68 -9.57 -2.21 -5.91
CA TRP A 68 -8.24 -1.66 -6.14
C TRP A 68 -8.09 -0.36 -5.39
N VAL A 69 -7.26 -0.36 -4.35
CA VAL A 69 -7.02 0.81 -3.52
C VAL A 69 -5.53 1.11 -3.48
N ASP A 70 -5.16 2.26 -4.01
CA ASP A 70 -3.83 2.84 -3.89
C ASP A 70 -3.84 3.94 -2.84
N GLY A 71 -3.37 3.61 -1.63
CA GLY A 71 -3.31 4.56 -0.51
C GLY A 71 -2.31 5.68 -0.72
N VAL A 72 -1.31 5.47 -1.58
CA VAL A 72 -0.27 6.48 -1.87
C VAL A 72 -0.86 7.71 -2.59
N LYS A 73 -1.94 7.55 -3.35
CA LYS A 73 -2.62 8.69 -4.01
C LYS A 73 -3.08 9.79 -3.06
N TRP A 74 -3.26 9.48 -1.78
CA TRP A 74 -3.66 10.44 -0.76
C TRP A 74 -2.48 11.09 -0.01
N PHE A 75 -1.24 10.96 -0.51
CA PHE A 75 -0.06 11.49 0.19
C PHE A 75 -0.18 12.97 0.57
N GLN A 76 -0.74 13.82 -0.32
CA GLN A 76 -0.94 15.24 -0.05
C GLN A 76 -1.94 15.47 1.10
N ARG A 77 -3.01 14.67 1.14
CA ARG A 77 -4.00 14.75 2.22
C ARG A 77 -3.41 14.27 3.54
N ILE A 78 -2.66 13.17 3.52
CA ILE A 78 -1.94 12.68 4.70
C ILE A 78 -0.96 13.73 5.21
N TYR A 79 -0.20 14.39 4.33
CA TYR A 79 0.71 15.46 4.72
C TYR A 79 -0.03 16.62 5.38
N ASN A 80 -1.18 17.03 4.84
CA ASN A 80 -1.98 18.13 5.43
C ASN A 80 -2.56 17.74 6.80
N GLU A 81 -2.93 16.48 6.98
CA GLU A 81 -3.46 15.95 8.25
C GLU A 81 -2.35 15.70 9.30
N HIS A 82 -1.13 15.39 8.83
CA HIS A 82 0.05 15.06 9.64
C HIS A 82 1.30 15.80 9.11
N PRO A 83 1.42 17.12 9.31
CA PRO A 83 2.47 17.93 8.66
C PRO A 83 3.90 17.61 9.09
N ASP A 84 4.06 16.93 10.23
CA ASP A 84 5.38 16.47 10.72
C ASP A 84 5.79 15.10 10.15
N SER A 85 5.01 14.55 9.21
CA SER A 85 5.30 13.26 8.60
C SER A 85 6.41 13.35 7.54
N TYR A 86 7.24 12.33 7.46
CA TYR A 86 8.24 12.14 6.40
C TYR A 86 7.74 11.13 5.38
N PHE A 87 7.90 11.46 4.11
CA PHE A 87 7.58 10.57 3.00
C PHE A 87 8.87 10.07 2.36
N ILE A 88 9.03 8.76 2.29
CA ILE A 88 10.16 8.12 1.64
C ILE A 88 9.70 7.59 0.29
N LEU A 89 10.15 8.24 -0.79
CA LEU A 89 9.93 7.77 -2.15
C LEU A 89 11.04 6.79 -2.53
N GLN A 90 10.66 5.56 -2.79
CA GLN A 90 11.56 4.56 -3.30
C GLN A 90 11.38 4.44 -4.82
N THR A 91 12.45 4.73 -5.55
CA THR A 91 12.49 4.60 -7.00
C THR A 91 13.40 3.44 -7.42
N ARG A 92 13.13 2.88 -8.57
CA ARG A 92 14.02 1.94 -9.24
C ARG A 92 13.86 2.10 -10.75
N GLU A 93 14.78 1.52 -11.47
CA GLU A 93 14.75 1.51 -12.92
C GLU A 93 13.47 0.83 -13.43
N MET A 94 12.82 1.40 -14.46
CA MET A 94 11.48 1.02 -14.89
C MET A 94 11.40 -0.45 -15.36
N GLU A 95 12.33 -0.87 -16.22
CA GLU A 95 12.36 -2.23 -16.76
C GLU A 95 12.49 -3.27 -15.64
N ALA A 96 13.43 -3.03 -14.72
CA ALA A 96 13.62 -3.89 -13.55
C ALA A 96 12.39 -3.89 -12.60
N TRP A 97 11.64 -2.79 -12.57
CA TRP A 97 10.38 -2.73 -11.81
C TRP A 97 9.28 -3.57 -12.49
N LEU A 98 9.09 -3.41 -13.80
CA LEU A 98 8.12 -4.18 -14.59
C LEU A 98 8.40 -5.69 -14.49
N GLU A 99 9.63 -6.10 -14.74
CA GLU A 99 10.02 -7.50 -14.59
C GLU A 99 9.70 -8.06 -13.19
N SER A 100 9.97 -7.28 -12.15
CA SER A 100 9.66 -7.67 -10.78
C SER A 100 8.15 -7.82 -10.55
N LYS A 101 7.33 -6.98 -11.16
CA LYS A 101 5.87 -7.06 -11.09
C LYS A 101 5.33 -8.28 -11.83
N CYS A 102 5.84 -8.53 -13.03
CA CYS A 102 5.46 -9.70 -13.83
C CYS A 102 5.79 -11.02 -13.12
N ARG A 103 6.90 -11.09 -12.39
CA ARG A 103 7.32 -12.30 -11.64
C ARG A 103 6.71 -12.40 -10.24
N HIS A 104 6.05 -11.34 -9.76
CA HIS A 104 5.56 -11.34 -8.38
C HIS A 104 4.49 -12.41 -8.16
N LYS A 105 4.76 -13.32 -7.22
CA LYS A 105 3.89 -14.48 -6.91
C LYS A 105 3.55 -15.30 -8.17
N ASP A 106 4.57 -15.62 -8.96
CA ASP A 106 4.42 -16.41 -10.19
C ASP A 106 3.42 -15.78 -11.20
N GLY A 107 3.43 -14.45 -11.31
CA GLY A 107 2.56 -13.69 -12.22
C GLY A 107 1.18 -13.36 -11.67
N ASP A 108 0.82 -13.78 -10.46
CA ASP A 108 -0.49 -13.55 -9.86
C ASP A 108 -0.84 -12.05 -9.76
N TYR A 109 0.17 -11.20 -9.51
CA TYR A 109 -0.04 -9.76 -9.47
C TYR A 109 -0.51 -9.22 -10.84
N MET A 110 0.20 -9.55 -11.91
CA MET A 110 -0.15 -9.09 -13.27
C MET A 110 -1.50 -9.63 -13.72
N ARG A 111 -1.78 -10.92 -13.47
CA ARG A 111 -3.08 -11.51 -13.76
C ARG A 111 -4.22 -10.72 -13.10
N ARG A 112 -4.12 -10.36 -11.83
CA ARG A 112 -5.13 -9.57 -11.12
C ARG A 112 -5.24 -8.14 -11.64
N CYS A 113 -4.13 -7.53 -12.07
CA CYS A 113 -4.16 -6.22 -12.73
C CYS A 113 -4.97 -6.29 -14.04
N CYS A 114 -4.68 -7.28 -14.89
CA CYS A 114 -5.40 -7.50 -16.13
C CYS A 114 -6.89 -7.74 -15.89
N GLU A 115 -7.25 -8.62 -14.97
CA GLU A 115 -8.64 -8.91 -14.59
C GLU A 115 -9.39 -7.66 -14.09
N TYR A 116 -8.75 -6.85 -13.23
CA TYR A 116 -9.37 -5.66 -12.68
C TYR A 116 -9.60 -4.56 -13.74
N HIS A 117 -8.67 -4.39 -14.66
CA HIS A 117 -8.72 -3.35 -15.69
C HIS A 117 -9.35 -3.84 -17.01
N ASP A 118 -9.75 -5.12 -17.08
CA ASP A 118 -10.27 -5.76 -18.29
C ASP A 118 -9.31 -5.62 -19.49
N LEU A 119 -8.03 -5.88 -19.25
CA LEU A 119 -6.93 -5.75 -20.22
C LEU A 119 -6.26 -7.10 -20.47
N GLU A 120 -5.79 -7.29 -21.70
CA GLU A 120 -4.86 -8.38 -21.99
C GLU A 120 -3.46 -8.06 -21.42
N HIS A 121 -2.63 -9.09 -21.22
CA HIS A 121 -1.32 -8.94 -20.61
C HIS A 121 -0.41 -7.93 -21.35
N ASP A 122 -0.43 -7.98 -22.69
CA ASP A 122 0.40 -7.09 -23.51
C ASP A 122 -0.10 -5.65 -23.44
N GLU A 123 -1.40 -5.41 -23.37
CA GLU A 123 -1.99 -4.09 -23.18
C GLU A 123 -1.64 -3.49 -21.83
N MET A 124 -1.55 -4.31 -20.77
CA MET A 124 -1.15 -3.86 -19.44
C MET A 124 0.32 -3.39 -19.39
N LEU A 125 1.19 -3.94 -20.24
CA LEU A 125 2.61 -3.53 -20.31
C LEU A 125 2.80 -2.21 -21.03
N GLU A 126 1.82 -1.78 -21.85
CA GLU A 126 1.84 -0.50 -22.55
C GLU A 126 1.16 0.63 -21.76
N TRP A 127 0.50 0.31 -20.65
CA TRP A 127 -0.29 1.22 -19.81
C TRP A 127 0.58 1.88 -18.73
#